data_b108f2ffa701bfa04b42b9a64a67db38
#
_entry.id   b108f2ffa701bfa04b42b9a64a67db38
#
_cell.length_a   1.000
_cell.length_b   1.000
_cell.length_c   1.000
_cell.angle_alpha   90.00
_cell.angle_beta   90.00
_cell.angle_gamma   90.00
#
_symmetry.space_group_name_H-M   'P 1'
#
loop_
_entity.id
_entity.type
_entity.pdbx_description
1 polymer ?
#
loop_
_entity_poly.entity_id
_entity_poly.type
_entity_poly.pdbx_seq_one_letter_code
_entity_poly.pdbx_strand_id
1 'polypeptide(L)'
;MYASRELLLEAMENGVTPVMVRECVYQATDYLGYGRMLPFLNAANAFFEERGIELPLPAQASTTIDDRLENGVAAQTTIFGEGMKEAWKKSHINRWLAANCFGDYYTRGGLDLAQRE
;
A
#
# COMPACT_ATOMS: atom_id res chain seq x y z
N MET A 1 5.98 -15.08 -15.13
CA MET A 1 4.82 -14.44 -14.49
C MET A 1 3.50 -15.21 -14.65
N TYR A 2 3.58 -16.46 -15.09
CA TYR A 2 2.40 -17.31 -15.21
C TYR A 2 1.68 -17.52 -13.89
N ALA A 3 2.42 -17.81 -12.83
CA ALA A 3 1.83 -18.04 -11.51
C ALA A 3 1.10 -16.78 -11.00
N SER A 4 1.62 -15.60 -11.31
CA SER A 4 0.98 -14.32 -10.94
C SER A 4 -0.34 -14.11 -11.68
N ARG A 5 -0.39 -14.45 -12.97
CA ARG A 5 -1.61 -14.32 -13.79
C ARG A 5 -2.72 -15.23 -13.29
N GLU A 6 -2.42 -16.51 -13.05
CA GLU A 6 -3.38 -17.47 -12.53
C GLU A 6 -3.89 -17.09 -11.15
N LEU A 7 -2.99 -16.62 -10.29
CA LEU A 7 -3.33 -16.14 -8.96
C LEU A 7 -4.26 -14.93 -9.01
N LEU A 8 -3.99 -13.97 -9.91
CA LEU A 8 -4.84 -12.80 -10.10
C LEU A 8 -6.23 -13.17 -10.59
N LEU A 9 -6.32 -14.10 -11.54
CA LEU A 9 -7.61 -14.62 -12.02
C LEU A 9 -8.42 -15.22 -10.88
N GLU A 10 -7.81 -16.11 -10.11
CA GLU A 10 -8.44 -16.76 -8.96
C GLU A 10 -8.88 -15.75 -7.91
N ALA A 11 -8.02 -14.81 -7.58
CA ALA A 11 -8.33 -13.77 -6.59
C ALA A 11 -9.53 -12.93 -7.03
N MET A 12 -9.56 -12.50 -8.28
CA MET A 12 -10.66 -11.68 -8.81
C MET A 12 -11.96 -12.45 -8.89
N GLU A 13 -11.92 -13.75 -9.18
CA GLU A 13 -13.09 -14.63 -9.14
C GLU A 13 -13.65 -14.77 -7.72
N ASN A 14 -12.81 -14.56 -6.72
CA ASN A 14 -13.18 -14.64 -5.30
C ASN A 14 -13.41 -13.24 -4.66
N GLY A 15 -13.67 -12.23 -5.47
CA GLY A 15 -14.09 -10.92 -4.99
C GLY A 15 -12.98 -9.89 -4.77
N VAL A 16 -11.74 -10.21 -5.09
CA VAL A 16 -10.65 -9.22 -5.04
C VAL A 16 -10.79 -8.26 -6.23
N THR A 17 -10.81 -6.97 -5.96
CA THR A 17 -10.96 -5.94 -6.99
C THR A 17 -9.61 -5.53 -7.58
N PRO A 18 -9.57 -4.91 -8.77
CA PRO A 18 -8.33 -4.34 -9.32
C PRO A 18 -7.66 -3.34 -8.39
N VAL A 19 -8.43 -2.48 -7.72
CA VAL A 19 -7.89 -1.53 -6.74
C VAL A 19 -7.20 -2.26 -5.60
N MET A 20 -7.80 -3.31 -5.06
CA MET A 20 -7.19 -4.12 -3.99
C MET A 20 -5.88 -4.75 -4.45
N VAL A 21 -5.81 -5.27 -5.67
CA VAL A 21 -4.59 -5.84 -6.24
C VAL A 21 -3.49 -4.78 -6.29
N ARG A 22 -3.79 -3.62 -6.88
CA ARG A 22 -2.82 -2.52 -6.97
C ARG A 22 -2.35 -2.07 -5.60
N GLU A 23 -3.26 -1.94 -4.64
CA GLU A 23 -2.91 -1.50 -3.29
C GLU A 23 -2.05 -2.53 -2.56
N CYS A 24 -2.24 -3.82 -2.79
CA CYS A 24 -1.33 -4.87 -2.29
C CYS A 24 0.08 -4.71 -2.88
N VAL A 25 0.19 -4.44 -4.18
CA VAL A 25 1.48 -4.23 -4.85
C VAL A 25 2.15 -2.96 -4.29
N TYR A 26 1.40 -1.87 -4.15
CA TYR A 26 1.91 -0.63 -3.57
C TYR A 26 2.40 -0.85 -2.14
N GLN A 27 1.63 -1.57 -1.32
CA GLN A 27 2.00 -1.85 0.07
C GLN A 27 3.29 -2.65 0.16
N ALA A 28 3.52 -3.55 -0.78
CA ALA A 28 4.76 -4.34 -0.84
C ALA A 28 6.02 -3.48 -1.01
N THR A 29 5.88 -2.25 -1.49
CA THR A 29 7.01 -1.32 -1.64
C THR A 29 7.73 -1.07 -0.32
N ASP A 30 6.99 -1.01 0.78
CA ASP A 30 7.56 -0.82 2.12
C ASP A 30 8.53 -1.93 2.52
N TYR A 31 8.36 -3.13 1.97
CA TYR A 31 9.12 -4.32 2.33
C TYR A 31 10.14 -4.71 1.27
N LEU A 32 9.83 -4.45 0.01
CA LEU A 32 10.65 -4.90 -1.13
C LEU A 32 11.48 -3.79 -1.76
N GLY A 33 11.06 -2.54 -1.59
CA GLY A 33 11.60 -1.40 -2.33
C GLY A 33 11.03 -1.29 -3.74
N TYR A 34 11.23 -0.13 -4.35
CA TYR A 34 10.67 0.17 -5.68
C TYR A 34 11.16 -0.79 -6.76
N GLY A 35 12.44 -1.08 -6.77
CA GLY A 35 13.04 -1.91 -7.81
C GLY A 35 12.44 -3.31 -7.91
N ARG A 36 12.11 -3.91 -6.78
CA ARG A 36 11.48 -5.23 -6.74
C ARG A 36 9.97 -5.17 -6.94
N MET A 37 9.35 -4.06 -6.56
CA MET A 37 7.91 -3.88 -6.70
C MET A 37 7.49 -3.63 -8.15
N LEU A 38 8.23 -2.81 -8.90
CA LEU A 38 7.86 -2.37 -10.24
C LEU A 38 7.52 -3.50 -11.22
N PRO A 39 8.27 -4.62 -11.28
CA PRO A 39 7.89 -5.71 -12.18
C PRO A 39 6.49 -6.29 -11.87
N PHE A 40 6.12 -6.36 -10.60
CA PHE A 40 4.79 -6.82 -10.20
C PHE A 40 3.70 -5.82 -10.59
N LEU A 41 3.97 -4.53 -10.44
CA LEU A 41 3.05 -3.49 -10.88
C LEU A 41 2.83 -3.54 -12.39
N ASN A 42 3.91 -3.67 -13.15
CA ASN A 42 3.83 -3.78 -14.61
C ASN A 42 3.04 -5.02 -15.03
N ALA A 43 3.24 -6.14 -14.37
CA ALA A 43 2.49 -7.38 -14.64
C ALA A 43 1.00 -7.22 -14.31
N ALA A 44 0.68 -6.58 -13.21
CA ALA A 44 -0.70 -6.32 -12.82
C ALA A 44 -1.39 -5.40 -13.84
N ASN A 45 -0.74 -4.32 -14.25
CA ASN A 45 -1.27 -3.40 -15.25
C ASN A 45 -1.49 -4.08 -16.60
N ALA A 46 -0.56 -4.91 -17.06
CA ALA A 46 -0.71 -5.68 -18.29
C ALA A 46 -1.91 -6.62 -18.22
N PHE A 47 -2.09 -7.29 -17.09
CA PHE A 47 -3.24 -8.15 -16.84
C PHE A 47 -4.56 -7.37 -16.90
N PHE A 48 -4.61 -6.18 -16.28
CA PHE A 48 -5.80 -5.34 -16.31
C PHE A 48 -6.14 -4.87 -17.73
N GLU A 49 -5.14 -4.48 -18.51
CA GLU A 49 -5.32 -4.06 -19.90
C GLU A 49 -5.88 -5.19 -20.75
N GLU A 50 -5.36 -6.43 -20.60
CA GLU A 50 -5.87 -7.61 -21.30
C GLU A 50 -7.34 -7.86 -21.01
N ARG A 51 -7.80 -7.55 -19.82
CA ARG A 51 -9.19 -7.75 -19.39
C ARG A 51 -10.09 -6.54 -19.67
N GLY A 52 -9.59 -5.52 -20.35
CA GLY A 52 -10.35 -4.32 -20.67
C GLY A 52 -10.64 -3.43 -19.47
N ILE A 53 -9.88 -3.54 -18.41
CA ILE A 53 -10.01 -2.69 -17.23
C ILE A 53 -9.33 -1.37 -17.51
N GLU A 54 -10.09 -0.28 -17.36
CA GLU A 54 -9.59 1.08 -17.63
C GLU A 54 -8.53 1.50 -16.62
N LEU A 55 -7.42 2.04 -17.13
CA LEU A 55 -6.33 2.61 -16.34
C LEU A 55 -6.21 4.11 -16.59
N PRO A 56 -5.78 4.92 -15.61
CA PRO A 56 -5.42 4.51 -14.23
C PRO A 56 -6.65 4.14 -13.40
N LEU A 57 -6.44 3.27 -12.43
CA LEU A 57 -7.46 2.93 -11.42
C LEU A 57 -7.71 4.13 -10.49
N PRO A 58 -8.87 4.20 -9.81
CA PRO A 58 -9.14 5.28 -8.88
C PRO A 58 -8.04 5.45 -7.82
N ALA A 59 -7.64 6.71 -7.60
CA ALA A 59 -6.61 7.05 -6.63
C ALA A 59 -7.08 6.77 -5.20
N GLN A 60 -6.17 6.28 -4.36
CA GLN A 60 -6.48 5.91 -2.98
C GLN A 60 -5.67 6.69 -1.94
N ALA A 61 -4.81 7.61 -2.34
CA ALA A 61 -4.07 8.45 -1.40
C ALA A 61 -5.04 9.26 -0.52
N SER A 62 -4.81 9.25 0.78
CA SER A 62 -5.64 9.98 1.74
C SER A 62 -4.89 11.09 2.48
N THR A 63 -3.58 11.18 2.28
CA THR A 63 -2.72 12.17 2.97
C THR A 63 -1.97 13.01 1.96
N THR A 64 -1.44 14.14 2.45
CA THR A 64 -0.54 15.02 1.72
C THR A 64 0.83 15.04 2.40
N ILE A 65 1.82 15.64 1.76
CA ILE A 65 3.16 15.79 2.35
C ILE A 65 3.08 16.48 3.72
N ASP A 66 2.16 17.43 3.86
CA ASP A 66 2.06 18.25 5.08
C ASP A 66 1.45 17.50 6.27
N ASP A 67 0.58 16.52 6.03
CA ASP A 67 -0.13 15.80 7.10
C ASP A 67 0.27 14.33 7.26
N ARG A 68 1.23 13.85 6.48
CA ARG A 68 1.70 12.45 6.54
C ARG A 68 2.22 12.04 7.91
N LEU A 69 3.02 12.89 8.55
CA LEU A 69 3.58 12.56 9.86
C LEU A 69 2.46 12.37 10.90
N GLU A 70 1.54 13.31 10.98
CA GLU A 70 0.42 13.24 11.92
C GLU A 70 -0.44 12.00 11.68
N ASN A 71 -0.84 11.77 10.44
CA ASN A 71 -1.68 10.62 10.09
C ASN A 71 -0.94 9.30 10.22
N GLY A 72 0.36 9.27 9.94
CA GLY A 72 1.19 8.09 10.13
C GLY A 72 1.34 7.71 11.59
N VAL A 73 1.57 8.68 12.46
CA VAL A 73 1.61 8.46 13.91
C VAL A 73 0.26 7.94 14.41
N ALA A 74 -0.85 8.49 13.91
CA ALA A 74 -2.18 8.00 14.28
C ALA A 74 -2.38 6.54 13.86
N ALA A 75 -1.99 6.16 12.65
CA ALA A 75 -2.07 4.77 12.18
C ALA A 75 -1.19 3.85 13.03
N GLN A 76 0.05 4.24 13.31
CA GLN A 76 0.94 3.46 14.18
C GLN A 76 0.37 3.30 15.59
N THR A 77 -0.23 4.34 16.13
CA THR A 77 -0.85 4.30 17.45
C THR A 77 -2.00 3.30 17.50
N THR A 78 -2.80 3.27 16.45
CA THR A 78 -3.90 2.30 16.31
C THR A 78 -3.39 0.86 16.32
N ILE A 79 -2.27 0.60 15.65
CA ILE A 79 -1.71 -0.76 15.50
C ILE A 79 -0.88 -1.16 16.71
N PHE A 80 0.01 -0.28 17.18
CA PHE A 80 1.06 -0.60 18.15
C PHE A 80 0.87 0.04 19.53
N GLY A 81 -0.05 0.99 19.67
CA GLY A 81 -0.35 1.65 20.94
C GLY A 81 0.25 3.04 21.10
N GLU A 82 -0.05 3.66 22.23
CA GLU A 82 0.23 5.07 22.52
C GLU A 82 1.71 5.47 22.49
N GLY A 83 2.62 4.51 22.71
CA GLY A 83 4.06 4.76 22.65
C GLY A 83 4.53 5.32 21.32
N MET A 84 3.76 5.08 20.25
CA MET A 84 4.09 5.56 18.90
C MET A 84 4.04 7.08 18.79
N LYS A 85 3.30 7.77 19.65
CA LYS A 85 3.23 9.23 19.66
C LYS A 85 4.59 9.88 19.94
N GLU A 86 5.48 9.18 20.62
CA GLU A 86 6.83 9.67 20.94
C GLU A 86 7.94 8.96 20.15
N ALA A 87 7.68 7.74 19.68
CA ALA A 87 8.69 6.91 19.03
C ALA A 87 9.32 7.56 17.80
N TRP A 88 8.55 8.28 17.00
CA TRP A 88 9.03 8.93 15.79
C TRP A 88 10.11 9.99 16.05
N LYS A 89 10.15 10.52 17.28
CA LYS A 89 11.13 11.56 17.68
C LYS A 89 12.52 10.97 17.94
N LYS A 90 12.64 9.67 18.11
CA LYS A 90 13.86 9.01 18.59
C LYS A 90 14.95 8.85 17.55
N SER A 91 14.60 8.80 16.26
CA SER A 91 15.55 8.64 15.18
C SER A 91 14.96 9.05 13.84
N HIS A 92 15.84 9.29 12.86
CA HIS A 92 15.41 9.54 11.48
C HIS A 92 14.61 8.37 10.91
N ILE A 93 15.04 7.14 11.20
CA ILE A 93 14.33 5.94 10.73
C ILE A 93 12.91 5.90 11.28
N ASN A 94 12.75 6.15 12.59
CA ASN A 94 11.41 6.16 13.19
C ASN A 94 10.52 7.25 12.58
N ARG A 95 11.09 8.41 12.28
CA ARG A 95 10.37 9.49 11.60
C ARG A 95 9.96 9.09 10.19
N TRP A 96 10.87 8.47 9.42
CA TRP A 96 10.56 8.02 8.06
C TRP A 96 9.50 6.93 8.06
N LEU A 97 9.56 6.00 9.01
CA LEU A 97 8.52 4.99 9.16
C LEU A 97 7.16 5.64 9.42
N ALA A 98 7.10 6.60 10.34
CA ALA A 98 5.84 7.28 10.64
C ALA A 98 5.33 8.10 9.45
N ALA A 99 6.18 8.94 8.86
CA ALA A 99 5.76 9.88 7.81
C ALA A 99 5.56 9.20 6.45
N ASN A 100 6.41 8.25 6.08
CA ASN A 100 6.37 7.65 4.75
C ASN A 100 5.68 6.29 4.74
N CYS A 101 6.20 5.31 5.46
CA CYS A 101 5.63 3.97 5.51
C CYS A 101 4.17 3.99 5.97
N PHE A 102 3.91 4.58 7.11
CA PHE A 102 2.56 4.66 7.65
C PHE A 102 1.76 5.85 7.12
N GLY A 103 2.38 7.01 7.04
CA GLY A 103 1.70 8.24 6.64
C GLY A 103 1.27 8.27 5.18
N ASP A 104 2.01 7.64 4.29
CA ASP A 104 1.65 7.54 2.87
C ASP A 104 0.98 6.21 2.53
N TYR A 105 1.63 5.09 2.87
CA TYR A 105 1.15 3.78 2.40
C TYR A 105 0.02 3.20 3.24
N TYR A 106 0.18 3.14 4.57
CA TYR A 106 -0.83 2.52 5.43
C TYR A 106 -2.15 3.29 5.52
N THR A 107 -2.12 4.60 5.26
CA THR A 107 -3.32 5.46 5.32
C THR A 107 -4.15 5.44 4.05
N ARG A 108 -3.68 4.78 2.99
CA ARG A 108 -4.40 4.73 1.71
C ARG A 108 -5.69 3.93 1.84
N GLY A 109 -6.69 4.29 1.02
CA GLY A 109 -7.92 3.52 0.88
C GLY A 109 -7.70 2.22 0.10
N GLY A 110 -8.80 1.51 -0.18
CA GLY A 110 -8.78 0.27 -0.97
C GLY A 110 -8.48 -0.99 -0.16
N LEU A 111 -7.67 -0.88 0.88
CA LEU A 111 -7.41 -1.93 1.87
C LEU A 111 -7.51 -1.31 3.26
N ASP A 112 -7.97 -2.10 4.23
CA ASP A 112 -7.97 -1.66 5.63
C ASP A 112 -6.58 -1.85 6.29
N LEU A 113 -6.42 -1.35 7.51
CA LEU A 113 -5.14 -1.44 8.23
C LEU A 113 -4.70 -2.88 8.46
N ALA A 114 -5.64 -3.77 8.77
CA ALA A 114 -5.32 -5.19 9.00
C ALA A 114 -4.81 -5.86 7.73
N GLN A 115 -5.40 -5.52 6.58
CA GLN A 115 -4.97 -6.06 5.29
C GLN A 115 -3.58 -5.52 4.88
N ARG A 116 -3.25 -4.29 5.27
CA ARG A 116 -1.95 -3.69 4.97
C ARG A 116 -0.83 -4.20 5.87
N GLU A 117 -1.15 -4.54 7.12
CA GLU A 117 -0.21 -5.09 8.07
C GLU A 117 0.16 -6.54 7.74
#